data_ef9d1eefea9c633115914fe1ec05797c
#
_entry.id   ef9d1eefea9c633115914fe1ec05797c
#
_cell.length_a   1.000
_cell.length_b   1.000
_cell.length_c   1.000
_cell.angle_alpha   90.00
_cell.angle_beta   90.00
_cell.angle_gamma   90.00
#
_symmetry.space_group_name_H-M   'P 1'
#
loop_
_entity.id
_entity.type
_entity.pdbx_description
1 polymer ?
#
loop_
_entity_poly.entity_id
_entity_poly.type
_entity_poly.pdbx_seq_one_letter_code
_entity_poly.pdbx_strand_id
1 'polypeptide(L)'
;MSKKTCRNCKNEKDISEFPFFSTNDAGRKNTCKSCNNELSNLRRNLRAQNRPPIAGPCPICKSHTTVWILDHCHFDNTFRGYICNSCNLGIGRFNDDIFILYNAIEYLNTQNNIQYHI
;
A
#
# COMPACT_ATOMS: atom_id res chain seq x y z
N MET A 1 20.92 -13.68 20.46
CA MET A 1 20.79 -12.88 19.24
C MET A 1 19.34 -12.52 18.98
N SER A 2 19.14 -11.29 18.57
CA SER A 2 17.78 -10.81 18.34
C SER A 2 17.19 -11.41 17.08
N LYS A 3 15.92 -11.84 17.19
CA LYS A 3 15.17 -12.38 16.08
C LYS A 3 13.89 -11.59 15.89
N LYS A 4 13.35 -11.66 14.70
CA LYS A 4 12.15 -10.94 14.31
C LYS A 4 11.32 -11.80 13.37
N THR A 5 10.00 -11.74 13.50
CA THR A 5 9.10 -12.48 12.62
C THR A 5 8.74 -11.63 11.42
N CYS A 6 8.98 -12.14 10.22
CA CYS A 6 8.61 -11.45 8.99
C CYS A 6 7.09 -11.37 8.87
N ARG A 7 6.57 -10.19 8.64
CA ARG A 7 5.14 -9.95 8.49
C ARG A 7 4.56 -10.67 7.26
N ASN A 8 5.36 -10.86 6.24
CA ASN A 8 4.92 -11.45 4.98
C ASN A 8 5.00 -12.98 4.97
N CYS A 9 6.19 -13.54 5.21
CA CYS A 9 6.38 -14.99 5.16
C CYS A 9 6.15 -15.68 6.50
N LYS A 10 5.99 -14.90 7.58
CA LYS A 10 5.71 -15.40 8.94
C LYS A 10 6.84 -16.20 9.56
N ASN A 11 8.01 -16.25 8.93
CA ASN A 11 9.17 -16.94 9.47
C ASN A 11 9.91 -16.04 10.46
N GLU A 12 10.42 -16.65 11.53
CA GLU A 12 11.30 -15.98 12.46
C GLU A 12 12.72 -16.05 11.90
N LYS A 13 13.35 -14.90 11.80
CA LYS A 13 14.69 -14.76 11.22
C LYS A 13 15.54 -13.84 12.08
N ASP A 14 16.85 -13.96 11.95
CA ASP A 14 17.78 -13.01 12.58
C ASP A 14 17.45 -11.60 12.12
N ILE A 15 17.61 -10.63 13.03
CA ILE A 15 17.29 -9.24 12.72
C ILE A 15 18.10 -8.68 11.54
N SER A 16 19.29 -9.24 11.30
CA SER A 16 20.10 -8.85 10.15
C SER A 16 19.47 -9.20 8.80
N GLU A 17 18.47 -10.09 8.80
CA GLU A 17 17.72 -10.47 7.60
C GLU A 17 16.64 -9.45 7.24
N PHE A 18 16.52 -8.36 7.99
CA PHE A 18 15.53 -7.32 7.74
C PHE A 18 16.24 -6.03 7.32
N PRO A 19 15.76 -5.37 6.24
CA PRO A 19 16.38 -4.12 5.80
C PRO A 19 16.07 -2.97 6.76
N PHE A 20 16.92 -1.96 6.75
CA PHE A 20 16.66 -0.70 7.45
C PHE A 20 15.58 0.09 6.71
N PHE A 21 14.87 0.95 7.44
CA PHE A 21 13.92 1.89 6.82
C PHE A 21 14.65 2.89 5.93
N SER A 22 15.81 3.36 6.40
CA SER A 22 16.67 4.24 5.63
C SER A 22 18.11 4.06 6.11
N THR A 23 19.06 4.64 5.38
CA THR A 23 20.49 4.54 5.74
C THR A 23 20.82 5.23 7.07
N ASN A 24 19.99 6.18 7.49
CA ASN A 24 20.20 6.94 8.73
C ASN A 24 19.33 6.45 9.88
N ASP A 25 18.55 5.42 9.66
CA ASP A 25 17.60 4.90 10.65
C ASP A 25 18.11 3.58 11.21
N ALA A 26 18.16 3.46 12.53
CA ALA A 26 18.53 2.22 13.19
C ALA A 26 17.41 1.18 13.16
N GLY A 27 16.17 1.61 12.82
CA GLY A 27 15.02 0.72 12.78
C GLY A 27 15.03 -0.21 11.59
N ARG A 28 14.53 -1.41 11.78
CA ARG A 28 14.41 -2.43 10.74
C ARG A 28 12.97 -2.57 10.29
N LYS A 29 12.78 -2.83 8.99
CA LYS A 29 11.45 -3.10 8.44
C LYS A 29 10.88 -4.39 9.01
N ASN A 30 9.57 -4.55 8.89
CA ASN A 30 8.86 -5.74 9.38
C ASN A 30 8.80 -6.86 8.33
N THR A 31 9.31 -6.62 7.14
CA THR A 31 9.39 -7.59 6.05
C THR A 31 10.85 -7.93 5.81
N CYS A 32 11.18 -9.21 5.75
CA CYS A 32 12.57 -9.64 5.55
C CYS A 32 13.07 -9.26 4.16
N LYS A 33 14.40 -9.25 3.99
CA LYS A 33 15.05 -8.86 2.73
C LYS A 33 14.55 -9.69 1.55
N SER A 34 14.38 -10.99 1.75
CA SER A 34 13.90 -11.90 0.71
C SER A 34 12.51 -11.49 0.22
N CYS A 35 11.56 -11.32 1.14
CA CYS A 35 10.20 -10.89 0.80
C CYS A 35 10.18 -9.49 0.20
N ASN A 36 11.01 -8.59 0.72
CA ASN A 36 11.10 -7.23 0.21
C ASN A 36 11.61 -7.21 -1.24
N ASN A 37 12.56 -8.07 -1.57
CA ASN A 37 13.06 -8.21 -2.93
C ASN A 37 12.00 -8.77 -3.87
N GLU A 38 11.23 -9.75 -3.42
CA GLU A 38 10.13 -10.33 -4.20
C GLU A 38 9.07 -9.27 -4.51
N LEU A 39 8.71 -8.44 -3.53
CA LEU A 39 7.77 -7.33 -3.73
C LEU A 39 8.30 -6.30 -4.73
N SER A 40 9.59 -5.97 -4.62
CA SER A 40 10.22 -5.03 -5.56
C SER A 40 10.20 -5.56 -6.99
N ASN A 41 10.48 -6.85 -7.16
CA ASN A 41 10.45 -7.50 -8.47
C ASN A 41 9.03 -7.56 -9.03
N LEU A 42 8.05 -7.87 -8.19
CA LEU A 42 6.64 -7.88 -8.57
C LEU A 42 6.21 -6.51 -9.09
N ARG A 43 6.50 -5.46 -8.33
CA ARG A 43 6.15 -4.09 -8.73
C ARG A 43 6.81 -3.68 -10.03
N ARG A 44 8.08 -4.05 -10.21
CA ARG A 44 8.81 -3.77 -11.45
C ARG A 44 8.15 -4.45 -12.64
N ASN A 45 7.78 -5.71 -12.50
CA ASN A 45 7.14 -6.49 -13.55
C ASN A 45 5.75 -5.93 -13.89
N LEU A 46 4.96 -5.61 -12.87
CA LEU A 46 3.64 -5.02 -13.07
C LEU A 46 3.73 -3.66 -13.74
N ARG A 47 4.72 -2.85 -13.38
CA ARG A 47 4.94 -1.53 -13.99
C ARG A 47 5.36 -1.67 -15.45
N ALA A 48 6.15 -2.68 -15.79
CA ALA A 48 6.56 -2.94 -17.16
C ALA A 48 5.38 -3.36 -18.04
N GLN A 49 4.46 -4.14 -17.47
CA GLN A 49 3.26 -4.62 -18.17
C GLN A 49 2.15 -3.56 -18.23
N ASN A 50 2.14 -2.64 -17.27
CA ASN A 50 1.10 -1.63 -17.13
C ASN A 50 1.78 -0.27 -16.91
N ARG A 51 2.09 0.43 -17.99
CA ARG A 51 2.81 1.70 -17.89
C ARG A 51 1.98 2.74 -17.14
N PRO A 52 2.61 3.56 -16.27
CA PRO A 52 1.90 4.61 -15.57
C PRO A 52 1.34 5.64 -16.55
N PRO A 53 0.18 6.22 -16.22
CA PRO A 53 -0.40 7.26 -17.08
C PRO A 53 0.42 8.55 -17.01
N ILE A 54 0.14 9.44 -17.94
CA ILE A 54 0.62 10.82 -17.87
C ILE A 54 -0.15 11.50 -16.73
N ALA A 55 0.32 12.66 -16.29
CA ALA A 55 -0.34 13.45 -15.25
C ALA A 55 -1.86 13.57 -15.51
N GLY A 56 -2.65 13.47 -14.46
CA GLY A 56 -4.10 13.53 -14.57
C GLY A 56 -4.79 13.27 -13.23
N PRO A 57 -6.12 13.06 -13.27
CA PRO A 57 -6.88 12.86 -12.03
C PRO A 57 -6.68 11.47 -11.45
N CYS A 58 -6.49 11.41 -10.13
CA CYS A 58 -6.48 10.14 -9.41
C CYS A 58 -7.86 9.48 -9.49
N PRO A 59 -7.95 8.17 -9.76
CA PRO A 59 -9.23 7.47 -9.84
C PRO A 59 -10.07 7.55 -8.57
N ILE A 60 -9.45 7.74 -7.42
CA ILE A 60 -10.16 7.75 -6.13
C ILE A 60 -10.56 9.17 -5.74
N CYS A 61 -9.58 10.04 -5.50
CA CYS A 61 -9.85 11.39 -5.00
C CYS A 61 -10.14 12.41 -6.10
N LYS A 62 -9.89 12.06 -7.35
CA LYS A 62 -10.07 12.92 -8.53
C LYS A 62 -9.15 14.14 -8.59
N SER A 63 -8.27 14.31 -7.61
CA SER A 63 -7.28 15.39 -7.62
C SER A 63 -6.21 15.10 -8.67
N HIS A 64 -5.69 16.16 -9.28
CA HIS A 64 -4.62 16.07 -10.26
C HIS A 64 -3.34 15.54 -9.60
N THR A 65 -2.72 14.55 -10.21
CA THR A 65 -1.43 14.03 -9.74
C THR A 65 -0.45 13.89 -10.90
N THR A 66 0.81 14.12 -10.60
CA THR A 66 1.92 13.89 -11.52
C THR A 66 2.76 12.70 -11.09
N VAL A 67 2.54 12.23 -9.85
CA VAL A 67 3.27 11.09 -9.28
C VAL A 67 2.28 9.96 -9.04
N TRP A 68 2.49 8.85 -9.72
CA TRP A 68 1.60 7.70 -9.66
C TRP A 68 2.21 6.59 -8.84
N ILE A 69 1.40 6.03 -7.95
CA ILE A 69 1.77 4.87 -7.14
C ILE A 69 1.10 3.65 -7.75
N LEU A 70 1.89 2.65 -8.09
CA LEU A 70 1.38 1.38 -8.58
C LEU A 70 0.65 0.66 -7.45
N ASP A 71 -0.57 0.25 -7.72
CA ASP A 71 -1.40 -0.45 -6.77
C ASP A 71 -1.71 -1.86 -7.28
N HIS A 72 -1.64 -2.83 -6.39
CA HIS A 72 -1.95 -4.22 -6.72
C HIS A 72 -2.71 -4.87 -5.58
N CYS A 73 -3.46 -5.91 -5.91
CA CYS A 73 -4.17 -6.70 -4.91
C CYS A 73 -3.14 -7.48 -4.09
N HIS A 74 -3.16 -7.30 -2.78
CA HIS A 74 -2.21 -7.97 -1.89
C HIS A 74 -2.55 -9.45 -1.68
N PHE A 75 -3.74 -9.86 -2.09
CA PHE A 75 -4.18 -11.24 -1.96
C PHE A 75 -3.64 -12.12 -3.10
N ASP A 76 -3.76 -11.67 -4.35
CA ASP A 76 -3.37 -12.45 -5.52
C ASP A 76 -2.33 -11.79 -6.40
N ASN A 77 -1.82 -10.63 -5.99
CA ASN A 77 -0.78 -9.86 -6.68
C ASN A 77 -1.18 -9.34 -8.06
N THR A 78 -2.48 -9.28 -8.35
CA THR A 78 -2.94 -8.73 -9.62
C THR A 78 -2.87 -7.20 -9.60
N PHE A 79 -2.57 -6.62 -10.76
CA PHE A 79 -2.56 -5.18 -10.93
C PHE A 79 -3.97 -4.60 -10.76
N ARG A 80 -4.11 -3.54 -9.95
CA ARG A 80 -5.37 -2.83 -9.79
C ARG A 80 -5.39 -1.49 -10.50
N GLY A 81 -4.28 -0.78 -10.52
CA GLY A 81 -4.21 0.52 -11.15
C GLY A 81 -3.12 1.39 -10.59
N TYR A 82 -3.16 2.67 -10.97
CA TYR A 82 -2.29 3.70 -10.43
C TYR A 82 -3.14 4.72 -9.69
N ILE A 83 -2.72 5.09 -8.52
CA ILE A 83 -3.41 6.07 -7.67
C ILE A 83 -2.40 7.05 -7.09
N CYS A 84 -2.88 8.16 -6.52
CA CYS A 84 -1.99 9.11 -5.87
C CYS A 84 -1.51 8.56 -4.52
N ASN A 85 -0.42 9.13 -4.02
CA ASN A 85 0.18 8.67 -2.77
C ASN A 85 -0.77 8.78 -1.58
N SER A 86 -1.53 9.87 -1.49
CA SER A 86 -2.48 10.07 -0.38
C SER A 86 -3.54 8.98 -0.34
N CYS A 87 -4.09 8.62 -1.51
CA CYS A 87 -5.11 7.57 -1.58
C CYS A 87 -4.51 6.20 -1.29
N ASN A 88 -3.30 5.95 -1.76
CA ASN A 88 -2.61 4.70 -1.47
C ASN A 88 -2.40 4.52 0.04
N LEU A 89 -1.95 5.56 0.72
CA LEU A 89 -1.81 5.53 2.17
C LEU A 89 -3.15 5.40 2.87
N GLY A 90 -4.17 6.10 2.38
CA GLY A 90 -5.50 6.10 2.96
C GLY A 90 -6.14 4.73 2.97
N ILE A 91 -6.21 4.08 1.81
CA ILE A 91 -6.81 2.72 1.73
C ILE A 91 -5.97 1.70 2.48
N GLY A 92 -4.66 1.86 2.52
CA GLY A 92 -3.77 1.00 3.29
C GLY A 92 -4.03 1.08 4.78
N ARG A 93 -4.35 2.25 5.30
CA ARG A 93 -4.69 2.46 6.71
C ARG A 93 -5.99 1.77 7.10
N PHE A 94 -6.89 1.55 6.14
CA PHE A 94 -8.10 0.75 6.32
C PHE A 94 -7.90 -0.69 5.88
N ASN A 95 -6.65 -1.14 5.80
CA ASN A 95 -6.28 -2.52 5.46
C ASN A 95 -6.82 -3.00 4.11
N ASP A 96 -7.06 -2.10 3.17
CA ASP A 96 -7.68 -2.41 1.87
C ASP A 96 -9.03 -3.13 2.03
N ASP A 97 -9.69 -2.94 3.15
CA ASP A 97 -10.90 -3.67 3.52
C ASP A 97 -12.14 -2.88 3.12
N ILE A 98 -12.90 -3.41 2.19
CA ILE A 98 -14.12 -2.79 1.67
C ILE A 98 -15.14 -2.56 2.79
N PHE A 99 -15.26 -3.50 3.73
CA PHE A 99 -16.22 -3.39 4.83
C PHE A 99 -15.86 -2.25 5.78
N ILE A 100 -14.57 -2.09 6.07
CA ILE A 100 -14.11 -0.98 6.91
C ILE A 100 -14.37 0.36 6.20
N LEU A 101 -14.07 0.43 4.91
CA LEU A 101 -14.34 1.62 4.11
C LEU A 101 -15.84 1.95 4.08
N TYR A 102 -16.68 0.94 3.94
CA TYR A 102 -18.12 1.11 3.96
C TYR A 102 -18.58 1.66 5.31
N ASN A 103 -18.07 1.12 6.40
CA ASN A 103 -18.37 1.61 7.74
C ASN A 103 -17.95 3.07 7.92
N ALA A 104 -16.82 3.46 7.32
CA ALA A 104 -16.36 4.85 7.36
C ALA A 104 -17.34 5.77 6.63
N ILE A 105 -17.88 5.33 5.51
CA ILE A 105 -18.92 6.08 4.77
C ILE A 105 -20.14 6.29 5.65
N GLU A 106 -20.66 5.24 6.26
CA GLU A 106 -21.82 5.33 7.15
C GLU A 106 -21.56 6.26 8.34
N TYR A 107 -20.38 6.12 8.93
CA TYR A 107 -19.96 6.96 10.05
C TYR A 107 -20.02 8.45 9.67
N LEU A 108 -19.46 8.81 8.53
CA LEU A 108 -19.43 10.20 8.06
C LEU A 108 -20.84 10.72 7.80
N ASN A 109 -21.68 9.93 7.18
CA ASN A 109 -23.07 10.33 6.91
C ASN A 109 -23.87 10.55 8.21
N THR A 110 -23.71 9.65 9.17
CA THR A 110 -24.45 9.72 10.44
C THR A 110 -23.95 10.88 11.30
N GLN A 111 -22.63 11.00 11.47
CA GLN A 111 -22.03 11.98 12.38
C GLN A 111 -22.20 13.42 11.91
N ASN A 112 -22.13 13.64 10.61
CA ASN A 112 -22.21 14.99 10.05
C ASN A 112 -23.62 15.43 9.75
N ASN A 113 -24.60 14.56 9.88
CA ASN A 113 -25.99 14.83 9.52
C ASN A 113 -26.12 15.43 8.11
N ILE A 114 -25.17 15.07 7.25
CA ILE A 114 -25.12 15.49 5.86
C ILE A 114 -25.15 14.24 5.02
N GLN A 115 -25.94 14.27 3.97
CA GLN A 115 -25.99 13.12 3.05
C GLN A 115 -25.09 13.40 1.86
N TYR A 116 -24.06 12.58 1.74
CA TYR A 116 -23.18 12.63 0.60
C TYR A 116 -23.72 11.71 -0.49
N HIS A 117 -23.68 12.19 -1.71
CA HIS A 117 -24.00 11.36 -2.86
C HIS A 117 -22.79 10.52 -3.21
N ILE A 118 -22.94 9.24 -3.04
CA ILE A 118 -21.83 8.30 -3.24
C ILE A 118 -22.14 7.45 -4.48
#